data_48ae9c5f522d9aafc81fefef66708e65
#
_entry.id   48ae9c5f522d9aafc81fefef66708e65
#
_cell.length_a   1.000
_cell.length_b   1.000
_cell.length_c   1.000
_cell.angle_alpha   90.00
_cell.angle_beta   90.00
_cell.angle_gamma   90.00
#
_symmetry.space_group_name_H-M   'P 1'
#
loop_
_entity.id
_entity.type
_entity.pdbx_description
1 polymer ?
#
loop_
_entity_poly.entity_id
_entity_poly.type
_entity_poly.pdbx_seq_one_letter_code
_entity_poly.pdbx_strand_id
1 'polypeptide(L)'
;AISETAWNDVKIDGHIYCIPAPETTYAANNGIIYRSDLCEKLNLPVPNTIENAVAYLEGVKAAYPDVNPLCTAFTRGYDFARLEQVVWAPGTVNYGLVPVGSADNLVNYYASDAQLEDYKLIRSLVEKGIVSRDLQNDTVAADEKLKAGTAMMEIGHLDNFIGRYSALENAKAEDPSKADWTLDFIPFNVAQGYVLQDAATTVNATGISFAYPDHIKESLTYIQAVLTDPTLHHLIRYGIEGVHYELDEDGNYVN
;
A
#
# COMPACT_ATOMS: atom_id res chain seq x y z
N ALA A 1 -19.28 16.80 -3.84
CA ALA A 1 -20.12 16.73 -2.63
C ALA A 1 -19.92 15.33 -2.01
N ILE A 2 -19.86 15.25 -0.69
CA ILE A 2 -19.78 14.00 0.06
C ILE A 2 -21.12 13.27 -0.04
N SER A 3 -21.11 11.97 -0.30
CA SER A 3 -22.34 11.17 -0.45
C SER A 3 -23.10 10.99 0.87
N GLU A 4 -24.39 10.72 0.79
CA GLU A 4 -25.21 10.44 1.98
C GLU A 4 -24.72 9.18 2.70
N THR A 5 -24.27 8.17 1.96
CA THR A 5 -23.70 6.94 2.50
C THR A 5 -22.47 7.25 3.36
N ALA A 6 -21.52 8.04 2.85
CA ALA A 6 -20.34 8.42 3.61
C ALA A 6 -20.68 9.21 4.89
N TRP A 7 -21.71 10.06 4.85
CA TRP A 7 -22.19 10.73 6.05
C TRP A 7 -22.85 9.77 7.05
N ASN A 8 -23.51 8.72 6.57
CA ASN A 8 -24.10 7.71 7.44
C ASN A 8 -23.02 6.84 8.11
N ASP A 9 -21.90 6.56 7.43
CA ASP A 9 -20.79 5.77 7.98
C ASP A 9 -20.13 6.43 9.21
N VAL A 10 -20.21 7.76 9.32
CA VAL A 10 -19.59 8.51 10.43
C VAL A 10 -20.59 8.93 11.52
N LYS A 11 -21.81 8.39 11.46
CA LYS A 11 -22.81 8.61 12.52
C LYS A 11 -22.69 7.56 13.62
N ILE A 12 -22.71 8.03 14.86
CA ILE A 12 -22.82 7.21 16.06
C ILE A 12 -24.04 7.71 16.83
N ASP A 13 -25.02 6.85 17.08
CA ASP A 13 -26.29 7.20 17.74
C ASP A 13 -27.01 8.40 17.08
N GLY A 14 -26.93 8.50 15.75
CA GLY A 14 -27.53 9.58 14.96
C GLY A 14 -26.75 10.90 14.94
N HIS A 15 -25.62 11.00 15.62
CA HIS A 15 -24.76 12.19 15.67
C HIS A 15 -23.53 12.03 14.79
N ILE A 16 -23.13 13.12 14.12
CA ILE A 16 -21.93 13.19 13.29
C ILE A 16 -20.76 13.68 14.15
N TYR A 17 -19.68 12.89 14.20
CA TYR A 17 -18.49 13.19 15.00
C TYR A 17 -17.27 13.58 14.15
N CYS A 18 -17.31 13.33 12.85
CA CYS A 18 -16.21 13.66 11.94
C CYS A 18 -16.71 13.96 10.52
N ILE A 19 -15.87 14.55 9.73
CA ILE A 19 -16.09 14.78 8.30
C ILE A 19 -15.52 13.57 7.57
N PRO A 20 -16.34 12.79 6.84
CA PRO A 20 -15.85 11.65 6.10
C PRO A 20 -14.98 12.11 4.92
N ALA A 21 -13.87 11.42 4.70
CA ALA A 21 -13.09 11.49 3.47
C ALA A 21 -13.40 10.22 2.65
N PRO A 22 -14.39 10.27 1.76
CA PRO A 22 -14.73 9.11 0.94
C PRO A 22 -13.59 8.85 -0.04
N GLU A 23 -13.08 7.64 0.00
CA GLU A 23 -12.15 7.14 -0.98
C GLU A 23 -12.86 6.08 -1.82
N THR A 24 -12.73 6.16 -3.13
CA THR A 24 -13.06 5.05 -4.02
C THR A 24 -11.91 4.05 -4.00
N THR A 25 -11.68 3.43 -2.86
CA THR A 25 -10.72 2.34 -2.75
C THR A 25 -11.39 1.05 -3.17
N TYR A 26 -11.05 0.59 -4.36
CA TYR A 26 -11.39 -0.78 -4.76
C TYR A 26 -10.54 -1.76 -3.95
N ALA A 27 -11.10 -2.91 -3.60
CA ALA A 27 -10.39 -3.99 -2.90
C ALA A 27 -9.14 -4.50 -3.65
N ALA A 28 -8.98 -4.16 -4.93
CA ALA A 28 -7.83 -4.42 -5.78
C ALA A 28 -6.63 -3.49 -5.55
N ASN A 29 -6.70 -2.61 -4.58
CA ASN A 29 -5.60 -1.68 -4.34
C ASN A 29 -4.33 -2.38 -3.81
N ASN A 30 -4.45 -3.60 -3.26
CA ASN A 30 -3.32 -4.41 -2.80
C ASN A 30 -2.86 -5.38 -3.87
N GLY A 31 -1.55 -5.57 -3.98
CA GLY A 31 -0.97 -6.48 -4.95
C GLY A 31 0.52 -6.72 -4.75
N ILE A 32 1.12 -7.33 -5.75
CA ILE A 32 2.55 -7.57 -5.85
C ILE A 32 3.15 -6.57 -6.83
N ILE A 33 4.12 -5.79 -6.37
CA ILE A 33 5.04 -4.99 -7.19
C ILE A 33 6.31 -5.83 -7.36
N TYR A 34 6.74 -6.07 -8.59
CA TYR A 34 7.91 -6.93 -8.83
C TYR A 34 8.72 -6.50 -10.05
N ARG A 35 9.98 -6.91 -10.10
CA ARG A 35 10.87 -6.75 -11.24
C ARG A 35 10.46 -7.72 -12.35
N SER A 36 9.65 -7.24 -13.28
CA SER A 36 9.09 -8.06 -14.37
C SER A 36 10.14 -8.50 -15.40
N ASP A 37 11.20 -7.73 -15.60
CA ASP A 37 12.33 -8.11 -16.43
C ASP A 37 13.02 -9.40 -15.98
N LEU A 38 12.99 -9.72 -14.69
CA LEU A 38 13.60 -10.93 -14.16
C LEU A 38 12.84 -12.20 -14.51
N CYS A 39 11.53 -12.10 -14.81
CA CYS A 39 10.76 -13.24 -15.28
C CYS A 39 11.34 -13.79 -16.59
N GLU A 40 11.64 -12.91 -17.55
CA GLU A 40 12.24 -13.31 -18.82
C GLU A 40 13.73 -13.65 -18.64
N LYS A 41 14.49 -12.77 -17.99
CA LYS A 41 15.95 -12.89 -17.83
C LYS A 41 16.38 -14.18 -17.12
N LEU A 42 15.60 -14.63 -16.13
CA LEU A 42 15.91 -15.79 -15.29
C LEU A 42 14.97 -16.97 -15.55
N ASN A 43 14.06 -16.86 -16.51
CA ASN A 43 13.01 -17.85 -16.80
C ASN A 43 12.19 -18.20 -15.56
N LEU A 44 11.72 -17.18 -14.83
CA LEU A 44 10.93 -17.33 -13.61
C LEU A 44 9.43 -17.14 -13.90
N PRO A 45 8.56 -17.76 -13.11
CA PRO A 45 7.12 -17.56 -13.25
C PRO A 45 6.73 -16.13 -12.89
N VAL A 46 5.68 -15.62 -13.55
CA VAL A 46 5.01 -14.39 -13.13
C VAL A 46 4.39 -14.65 -11.75
N PRO A 47 4.62 -13.78 -10.73
CA PRO A 47 4.21 -14.02 -9.34
C PRO A 47 2.70 -13.75 -9.12
N ASN A 48 1.84 -14.42 -9.89
CA ASN A 48 0.39 -14.23 -9.89
C ASN A 48 -0.36 -15.19 -8.94
N THR A 49 0.33 -16.12 -8.30
CA THR A 49 -0.15 -16.95 -7.20
C THR A 49 0.90 -16.98 -6.09
N ILE A 50 0.55 -17.48 -4.91
CA ILE A 50 1.51 -17.61 -3.79
C ILE A 50 2.65 -18.53 -4.20
N GLU A 51 2.35 -19.67 -4.83
CA GLU A 51 3.34 -20.64 -5.29
C GLU A 51 4.30 -19.99 -6.30
N ASN A 52 3.76 -19.26 -7.27
CA ASN A 52 4.57 -18.56 -8.27
C ASN A 52 5.39 -17.42 -7.66
N ALA A 53 4.84 -16.70 -6.68
CA ALA A 53 5.57 -15.66 -5.96
C ALA A 53 6.75 -16.24 -5.17
N VAL A 54 6.54 -17.36 -4.48
CA VAL A 54 7.62 -18.08 -3.78
C VAL A 54 8.67 -18.60 -4.77
N ALA A 55 8.25 -19.21 -5.88
CA ALA A 55 9.17 -19.72 -6.91
C ALA A 55 9.97 -18.57 -7.57
N TYR A 56 9.33 -17.43 -7.84
CA TYR A 56 10.01 -16.23 -8.32
C TYR A 56 11.08 -15.76 -7.31
N LEU A 57 10.72 -15.62 -6.05
CA LEU A 57 11.63 -15.16 -5.00
C LEU A 57 12.80 -16.13 -4.78
N GLU A 58 12.56 -17.43 -4.80
CA GLU A 58 13.61 -18.47 -4.70
C GLU A 58 14.56 -18.42 -5.90
N GLY A 59 14.02 -18.25 -7.10
CA GLY A 59 14.83 -18.12 -8.31
C GLY A 59 15.67 -16.84 -8.31
N VAL A 60 15.11 -15.72 -7.88
CA VAL A 60 15.87 -14.46 -7.69
C VAL A 60 16.96 -14.66 -6.64
N LYS A 61 16.66 -15.28 -5.50
CA LYS A 61 17.65 -15.56 -4.45
C LYS A 61 18.79 -16.44 -4.92
N ALA A 62 18.48 -17.43 -5.75
CA ALA A 62 19.51 -18.29 -6.35
C ALA A 62 20.43 -17.53 -7.32
N ALA A 63 19.88 -16.60 -8.11
CA ALA A 63 20.64 -15.77 -9.04
C ALA A 63 21.42 -14.63 -8.35
N TYR A 64 20.89 -14.11 -7.25
CA TYR A 64 21.46 -13.02 -6.46
C TYR A 64 21.56 -13.39 -4.98
N PRO A 65 22.57 -14.20 -4.58
CA PRO A 65 22.63 -14.76 -3.23
C PRO A 65 22.76 -13.74 -2.09
N ASP A 66 23.31 -12.57 -2.41
CA ASP A 66 23.60 -11.52 -1.42
C ASP A 66 22.41 -10.59 -1.14
N VAL A 67 21.29 -10.70 -1.90
CA VAL A 67 20.12 -9.86 -1.71
C VAL A 67 19.02 -10.58 -0.94
N ASN A 68 18.16 -9.81 -0.28
CA ASN A 68 16.88 -10.27 0.25
C ASN A 68 15.79 -9.84 -0.73
N PRO A 69 15.37 -10.71 -1.67
CA PRO A 69 14.57 -10.30 -2.81
C PRO A 69 13.17 -9.78 -2.45
N LEU A 70 12.60 -10.17 -1.31
CA LEU A 70 11.34 -9.63 -0.85
C LEU A 70 11.57 -8.44 0.08
N CYS A 71 11.10 -7.28 -0.36
CA CYS A 71 11.09 -6.08 0.46
C CYS A 71 9.97 -6.16 1.48
N THR A 72 10.35 -6.07 2.73
CA THR A 72 9.43 -5.89 3.84
C THR A 72 9.87 -4.65 4.58
N ALA A 73 9.07 -3.60 4.57
CA ALA A 73 9.27 -2.49 5.49
C ALA A 73 8.63 -2.86 6.83
N PHE A 74 9.42 -2.90 7.88
CA PHE A 74 8.94 -3.29 9.23
C PHE A 74 7.76 -2.46 9.74
N THR A 75 7.65 -1.21 9.30
CA THR A 75 6.54 -0.34 9.67
C THR A 75 5.16 -0.90 9.29
N ARG A 76 5.11 -1.99 8.51
CA ARG A 76 3.90 -2.66 8.07
C ARG A 76 4.04 -4.18 8.14
N GLY A 77 4.32 -4.73 9.33
CA GLY A 77 4.39 -6.19 9.59
C GLY A 77 3.15 -7.00 9.21
N TYR A 78 2.21 -6.36 8.51
CA TYR A 78 1.00 -6.93 7.93
C TYR A 78 1.23 -7.50 6.52
N ASP A 79 2.35 -7.20 5.87
CA ASP A 79 2.45 -7.36 4.42
C ASP A 79 2.53 -8.84 4.02
N PHE A 80 2.98 -9.70 4.91
CA PHE A 80 2.89 -11.15 4.68
C PHE A 80 1.52 -11.74 5.01
N ALA A 81 0.94 -11.35 6.13
CA ALA A 81 -0.41 -11.75 6.49
C ALA A 81 -1.43 -11.28 5.43
N ARG A 82 -1.12 -10.23 4.67
CA ARG A 82 -1.94 -9.78 3.54
C ARG A 82 -1.89 -10.70 2.32
N LEU A 83 -0.80 -11.44 2.08
CA LEU A 83 -0.77 -12.43 1.01
C LEU A 83 -1.88 -13.46 1.17
N GLU A 84 -2.12 -13.97 2.38
CA GLU A 84 -3.20 -14.90 2.65
C GLU A 84 -4.52 -14.25 3.04
N GLN A 85 -4.54 -13.12 3.73
CA GLN A 85 -5.77 -12.42 4.05
C GLN A 85 -6.55 -12.02 2.81
N VAL A 86 -5.87 -11.63 1.73
CA VAL A 86 -6.50 -11.33 0.45
C VAL A 86 -7.02 -12.60 -0.22
N VAL A 87 -6.37 -13.75 -0.02
CA VAL A 87 -6.79 -15.05 -0.55
C VAL A 87 -7.97 -15.61 0.23
N TRP A 88 -7.98 -15.44 1.54
CA TRP A 88 -8.92 -16.09 2.45
C TRP A 88 -10.21 -15.31 2.67
N ALA A 89 -10.13 -14.00 2.66
CA ALA A 89 -11.26 -13.11 2.93
C ALA A 89 -11.17 -11.84 2.09
N PRO A 90 -11.52 -11.88 0.81
CA PRO A 90 -11.52 -10.71 -0.04
C PRO A 90 -12.39 -9.61 0.58
N GLY A 91 -11.80 -8.46 0.80
CA GLY A 91 -12.50 -7.26 1.29
C GLY A 91 -12.54 -7.09 2.81
N THR A 92 -11.86 -7.92 3.57
CA THR A 92 -11.83 -7.77 5.02
C THR A 92 -10.41 -7.84 5.57
N VAL A 93 -10.04 -6.91 6.26
CA VAL A 93 -9.69 -6.81 7.66
C VAL A 93 -8.26 -6.42 7.94
N ASN A 94 -8.15 -5.21 8.37
CA ASN A 94 -6.98 -4.73 9.10
C ASN A 94 -6.98 -5.13 10.60
N TYR A 95 -7.98 -5.92 11.09
CA TYR A 95 -8.21 -6.06 12.54
C TYR A 95 -8.39 -7.50 13.04
N GLY A 96 -8.06 -8.49 12.23
CA GLY A 96 -8.07 -9.89 12.67
C GLY A 96 -9.45 -10.53 12.84
N LEU A 97 -10.54 -9.83 12.59
CA LEU A 97 -11.90 -10.39 12.57
C LEU A 97 -12.38 -10.52 11.13
N VAL A 98 -12.73 -11.73 10.72
CA VAL A 98 -13.13 -12.06 9.35
C VAL A 98 -14.55 -12.60 9.36
N PRO A 99 -15.48 -12.04 8.56
CA PRO A 99 -16.78 -12.61 8.37
C PRO A 99 -16.69 -13.90 7.53
N VAL A 100 -17.24 -14.99 8.02
CA VAL A 100 -17.30 -16.27 7.32
C VAL A 100 -18.74 -16.59 6.96
N GLY A 101 -19.09 -16.42 5.70
CA GLY A 101 -20.44 -16.71 5.18
C GLY A 101 -21.50 -15.65 5.48
N SER A 102 -21.43 -14.95 6.60
CA SER A 102 -22.31 -13.82 6.93
C SER A 102 -21.60 -12.81 7.82
N ALA A 103 -22.06 -11.56 7.84
CA ALA A 103 -21.51 -10.50 8.69
C ALA A 103 -21.63 -10.81 10.20
N ASP A 104 -22.56 -11.68 10.58
CA ASP A 104 -22.80 -12.06 11.99
C ASP A 104 -21.87 -13.20 12.47
N ASN A 105 -21.18 -13.86 11.55
CA ASN A 105 -20.24 -14.94 11.85
C ASN A 105 -18.81 -14.46 11.75
N LEU A 106 -18.32 -13.77 12.77
CA LEU A 106 -16.96 -13.25 12.82
C LEU A 106 -16.01 -14.29 13.40
N VAL A 107 -14.92 -14.56 12.69
CA VAL A 107 -13.83 -15.44 13.13
C VAL A 107 -12.61 -14.61 13.43
N ASN A 108 -11.93 -14.90 14.54
CA ASN A 108 -10.63 -14.32 14.83
C ASN A 108 -9.56 -15.00 13.96
N TYR A 109 -9.15 -14.31 12.90
CA TYR A 109 -8.14 -14.81 11.97
C TYR A 109 -6.80 -15.10 12.66
N TYR A 110 -6.37 -14.26 13.62
CA TYR A 110 -5.10 -14.45 14.34
C TYR A 110 -5.06 -15.71 15.21
N ALA A 111 -6.21 -16.31 15.49
CA ALA A 111 -6.32 -17.58 16.20
C ALA A 111 -6.64 -18.76 15.29
N SER A 112 -6.54 -18.59 13.96
CA SER A 112 -6.85 -19.61 12.96
C SER A 112 -5.63 -20.43 12.57
N ASP A 113 -5.86 -21.65 12.06
CA ASP A 113 -4.82 -22.50 11.46
C ASP A 113 -4.22 -21.83 10.21
N ALA A 114 -5.00 -21.05 9.47
CA ALA A 114 -4.54 -20.30 8.30
C ALA A 114 -3.43 -19.31 8.69
N GLN A 115 -3.62 -18.54 9.77
CA GLN A 115 -2.58 -17.64 10.26
C GLN A 115 -1.31 -18.39 10.70
N LEU A 116 -1.46 -19.59 11.25
CA LEU A 116 -0.31 -20.43 11.61
C LEU A 116 0.48 -20.85 10.37
N GLU A 117 -0.19 -21.24 9.29
CA GLU A 117 0.46 -21.59 8.01
C GLU A 117 1.16 -20.39 7.40
N ASP A 118 0.58 -19.20 7.45
CA ASP A 118 1.22 -17.93 7.09
C ASP A 118 2.54 -17.73 7.82
N TYR A 119 2.52 -17.85 9.13
CA TYR A 119 3.74 -17.70 9.92
C TYR A 119 4.79 -18.76 9.59
N LYS A 120 4.39 -19.99 9.27
CA LYS A 120 5.32 -21.02 8.80
C LYS A 120 5.94 -20.66 7.45
N LEU A 121 5.15 -20.12 6.51
CA LEU A 121 5.64 -19.63 5.22
C LEU A 121 6.65 -18.50 5.44
N ILE A 122 6.30 -17.47 6.19
CA ILE A 122 7.18 -16.32 6.50
C ILE A 122 8.50 -16.83 7.10
N ARG A 123 8.42 -17.71 8.09
CA ARG A 123 9.59 -18.30 8.73
C ARG A 123 10.49 -19.01 7.72
N SER A 124 9.91 -19.79 6.82
CA SER A 124 10.66 -20.46 5.76
C SER A 124 11.38 -19.49 4.83
N LEU A 125 10.73 -18.38 4.47
CA LEU A 125 11.33 -17.34 3.63
C LEU A 125 12.47 -16.61 4.35
N VAL A 126 12.36 -16.38 5.66
CA VAL A 126 13.46 -15.84 6.49
C VAL A 126 14.62 -16.82 6.58
N GLU A 127 14.35 -18.11 6.79
CA GLU A 127 15.37 -19.15 6.87
C GLU A 127 16.14 -19.32 5.55
N LYS A 128 15.47 -19.13 4.41
CA LYS A 128 16.05 -19.13 3.06
C LYS A 128 16.78 -17.82 2.71
N GLY A 129 16.72 -16.79 3.57
CA GLY A 129 17.29 -15.47 3.32
C GLY A 129 16.58 -14.69 2.21
N ILE A 130 15.35 -15.04 1.87
CA ILE A 130 14.48 -14.30 0.94
C ILE A 130 14.01 -13.00 1.61
N VAL A 131 13.75 -13.09 2.91
CA VAL A 131 13.40 -11.96 3.77
C VAL A 131 14.56 -11.72 4.74
N SER A 132 14.85 -10.45 5.01
CA SER A 132 15.86 -10.08 6.01
C SER A 132 15.49 -10.60 7.40
N ARG A 133 16.46 -11.15 8.13
CA ARG A 133 16.28 -11.50 9.54
C ARG A 133 16.16 -10.29 10.45
N ASP A 134 16.67 -9.16 10.00
CA ASP A 134 16.70 -7.90 10.76
C ASP A 134 15.56 -6.96 10.33
N LEU A 135 14.36 -7.53 10.16
CA LEU A 135 13.18 -6.79 9.75
C LEU A 135 12.86 -5.60 10.67
N GLN A 136 13.15 -5.74 11.97
CA GLN A 136 12.78 -4.75 12.97
C GLN A 136 13.64 -3.48 12.90
N ASN A 137 14.87 -3.60 12.40
CA ASN A 137 15.81 -2.48 12.28
C ASN A 137 15.93 -1.98 10.83
N ASP A 138 15.20 -2.61 9.91
CA ASP A 138 15.24 -2.23 8.50
C ASP A 138 14.40 -0.96 8.27
N THR A 139 15.06 0.17 8.21
CA THR A 139 14.46 1.49 8.01
C THR A 139 14.54 1.99 6.58
N VAL A 140 15.18 1.21 5.68
CA VAL A 140 15.32 1.60 4.27
C VAL A 140 13.99 1.47 3.56
N ALA A 141 13.55 2.53 2.92
CA ALA A 141 12.29 2.56 2.19
C ALA A 141 12.30 1.59 0.99
N ALA A 142 11.12 1.09 0.63
CA ALA A 142 11.00 0.07 -0.42
C ALA A 142 11.41 0.59 -1.80
N ASP A 143 11.15 1.86 -2.12
CA ASP A 143 11.60 2.51 -3.36
C ASP A 143 13.11 2.55 -3.45
N GLU A 144 13.80 2.89 -2.36
CA GLU A 144 15.27 2.88 -2.32
C GLU A 144 15.83 1.48 -2.56
N LYS A 145 15.21 0.44 -1.99
CA LYS A 145 15.63 -0.94 -2.20
C LYS A 145 15.39 -1.43 -3.62
N LEU A 146 14.21 -1.14 -4.18
CA LEU A 146 13.88 -1.53 -5.55
C LEU A 146 14.79 -0.83 -6.56
N LYS A 147 15.00 0.47 -6.42
CA LYS A 147 15.89 1.22 -7.31
C LYS A 147 17.36 0.85 -7.14
N ALA A 148 17.79 0.44 -5.94
CA ALA A 148 19.14 -0.06 -5.71
C ALA A 148 19.33 -1.52 -6.16
N GLY A 149 18.25 -2.26 -6.41
CA GLY A 149 18.31 -3.69 -6.74
C GLY A 149 18.68 -4.58 -5.54
N THR A 150 18.41 -4.12 -4.33
CA THR A 150 18.56 -4.90 -3.10
C THR A 150 17.28 -5.61 -2.68
N ALA A 151 16.16 -5.28 -3.32
CA ALA A 151 14.91 -6.05 -3.32
C ALA A 151 14.33 -6.11 -4.74
N MET A 152 13.56 -7.14 -5.04
CA MET A 152 12.99 -7.40 -6.37
C MET A 152 11.47 -7.54 -6.36
N MET A 153 10.89 -7.62 -5.18
CA MET A 153 9.44 -7.72 -4.98
C MET A 153 9.03 -6.96 -3.72
N GLU A 154 7.87 -6.32 -3.77
CA GLU A 154 7.18 -5.69 -2.65
C GLU A 154 5.72 -6.11 -2.67
N ILE A 155 5.13 -6.33 -1.51
CA ILE A 155 3.68 -6.43 -1.34
C ILE A 155 3.19 -5.04 -0.95
N GLY A 156 2.36 -4.44 -1.79
CA GLY A 156 1.98 -3.04 -1.62
C GLY A 156 0.69 -2.68 -2.33
N HIS A 157 0.42 -1.38 -2.36
CA HIS A 157 -0.74 -0.80 -3.01
C HIS A 157 -0.41 -0.32 -4.43
N LEU A 158 -1.43 -0.12 -5.25
CA LEU A 158 -1.28 0.44 -6.60
C LEU A 158 -0.65 1.84 -6.58
N ASP A 159 -0.98 2.67 -5.61
CA ASP A 159 -0.36 3.99 -5.42
C ASP A 159 1.14 3.86 -5.06
N ASN A 160 1.53 2.84 -4.30
CA ASN A 160 2.94 2.52 -4.09
C ASN A 160 3.63 2.16 -5.41
N PHE A 161 2.98 1.36 -6.27
CA PHE A 161 3.53 1.01 -7.58
C PHE A 161 3.86 2.25 -8.42
N ILE A 162 2.96 3.24 -8.47
CA ILE A 162 3.18 4.49 -9.20
C ILE A 162 4.45 5.20 -8.70
N GLY A 163 4.61 5.30 -7.37
CA GLY A 163 5.81 5.89 -6.76
C GLY A 163 7.08 5.09 -7.05
N ARG A 164 7.02 3.76 -6.97
CA ARG A 164 8.17 2.86 -7.26
C ARG A 164 8.58 2.92 -8.72
N TYR A 165 7.59 2.94 -9.62
CA TYR A 165 7.82 3.07 -11.05
C TYR A 165 8.52 4.38 -11.38
N SER A 166 8.04 5.50 -10.87
CA SER A 166 8.67 6.81 -11.08
C SER A 166 10.10 6.85 -10.53
N ALA A 167 10.32 6.31 -9.33
CA ALA A 167 11.65 6.24 -8.74
C ALA A 167 12.62 5.38 -9.57
N LEU A 168 12.14 4.28 -10.16
CA LEU A 168 12.94 3.44 -11.05
C LEU A 168 13.27 4.16 -12.35
N GLU A 169 12.32 4.86 -12.98
CA GLU A 169 12.57 5.59 -14.23
C GLU A 169 13.61 6.70 -14.01
N ASN A 170 13.56 7.41 -12.88
CA ASN A 170 14.60 8.37 -12.52
C ASN A 170 15.97 7.68 -12.33
N ALA A 171 16.01 6.55 -11.64
CA ALA A 171 17.25 5.79 -11.45
C ALA A 171 17.84 5.25 -12.76
N LYS A 172 17.02 4.91 -13.77
CA LYS A 172 17.49 4.53 -15.12
C LYS A 172 18.16 5.70 -15.85
N ALA A 173 17.62 6.91 -15.67
CA ALA A 173 18.21 8.11 -16.29
C ALA A 173 19.61 8.41 -15.72
N GLU A 174 19.81 8.10 -14.43
CA GLU A 174 21.09 8.30 -13.75
C GLU A 174 22.09 7.15 -13.96
N ASP A 175 21.59 5.92 -14.15
CA ASP A 175 22.40 4.70 -14.25
C ASP A 175 21.97 3.84 -15.44
N PRO A 176 22.69 3.95 -16.58
CA PRO A 176 22.40 3.17 -17.79
C PRO A 176 22.44 1.64 -17.61
N SER A 177 23.09 1.13 -16.56
CA SER A 177 23.09 -0.32 -16.27
C SER A 177 21.72 -0.85 -15.88
N LYS A 178 20.78 0.03 -15.54
CA LYS A 178 19.40 -0.26 -15.18
C LYS A 178 18.40 -0.09 -16.34
N ALA A 179 18.89 0.22 -17.54
CA ALA A 179 18.03 0.55 -18.70
C ALA A 179 16.94 -0.53 -18.95
N ASP A 180 17.28 -1.79 -18.78
CA ASP A 180 16.40 -2.94 -19.02
C ASP A 180 15.51 -3.31 -17.80
N TRP A 181 15.63 -2.59 -16.69
CA TRP A 181 14.84 -2.88 -15.51
C TRP A 181 13.39 -2.45 -15.71
N THR A 182 12.46 -3.30 -15.36
CA THR A 182 11.03 -3.00 -15.41
C THR A 182 10.32 -3.43 -14.14
N LEU A 183 9.31 -2.67 -13.74
CA LEU A 183 8.40 -3.03 -12.66
C LEU A 183 7.01 -3.28 -13.23
N ASP A 184 6.32 -4.25 -12.66
CA ASP A 184 4.92 -4.51 -12.93
C ASP A 184 4.14 -4.69 -11.64
N PHE A 185 2.81 -4.60 -11.73
CA PHE A 185 1.90 -4.71 -10.61
C PHE A 185 0.82 -5.74 -10.88
N ILE A 186 0.65 -6.69 -9.97
CA ILE A 186 -0.40 -7.70 -10.05
C ILE A 186 -1.34 -7.51 -8.87
N PRO A 187 -2.59 -7.07 -9.09
CA PRO A 187 -3.60 -7.02 -8.04
C PRO A 187 -3.92 -8.44 -7.54
N PHE A 188 -3.89 -8.66 -6.24
CA PHE A 188 -4.16 -9.98 -5.65
C PHE A 188 -5.52 -10.53 -6.05
N ASN A 189 -6.55 -9.70 -6.00
CA ASN A 189 -7.93 -10.12 -6.23
C ASN A 189 -8.16 -10.61 -7.68
N VAL A 190 -7.48 -9.98 -8.65
CA VAL A 190 -7.59 -10.34 -10.08
C VAL A 190 -6.82 -11.62 -10.38
N ALA A 191 -5.62 -11.77 -9.82
CA ALA A 191 -4.75 -12.92 -10.02
C ALA A 191 -5.40 -14.23 -9.55
N GLN A 192 -6.33 -14.16 -8.58
CA GLN A 192 -6.97 -15.33 -7.98
C GLN A 192 -8.43 -15.52 -8.40
N GLY A 193 -8.92 -14.73 -9.34
CA GLY A 193 -10.29 -14.85 -9.86
C GLY A 193 -11.37 -14.31 -8.92
N TYR A 194 -11.00 -13.50 -7.93
CA TYR A 194 -11.96 -12.84 -7.05
C TYR A 194 -12.56 -11.61 -7.72
N VAL A 195 -13.84 -11.38 -7.48
CA VAL A 195 -14.51 -10.14 -7.89
C VAL A 195 -14.08 -9.00 -6.96
N LEU A 196 -13.71 -7.87 -7.55
CA LEU A 196 -13.45 -6.66 -6.80
C LEU A 196 -14.72 -6.24 -6.06
N GLN A 197 -14.64 -6.19 -4.72
CA GLN A 197 -15.71 -5.59 -3.92
C GLN A 197 -15.39 -4.12 -3.69
N ASP A 198 -16.42 -3.29 -3.72
CA ASP A 198 -16.31 -1.93 -3.20
C ASP A 198 -15.88 -1.98 -1.73
N ALA A 199 -14.78 -1.32 -1.44
CA ALA A 199 -14.39 -1.10 -0.06
C ALA A 199 -15.36 -0.13 0.63
N ALA A 200 -15.25 -0.02 1.95
CA ALA A 200 -16.01 0.94 2.72
C ALA A 200 -15.95 2.33 2.08
N THR A 201 -17.09 3.00 1.99
CA THR A 201 -17.23 4.33 1.40
C THR A 201 -16.42 5.40 2.15
N THR A 202 -16.04 5.12 3.40
CA THR A 202 -15.28 6.04 4.25
C THR A 202 -14.11 5.28 4.88
N VAL A 203 -12.90 5.55 4.39
CA VAL A 203 -11.64 4.95 4.91
C VAL A 203 -10.97 5.90 5.89
N ASN A 204 -11.04 7.20 5.62
CA ASN A 204 -10.45 8.24 6.44
C ASN A 204 -11.54 9.23 6.89
N ALA A 205 -11.30 9.89 8.02
CA ALA A 205 -12.19 10.93 8.50
C ALA A 205 -11.39 12.01 9.25
N THR A 206 -11.86 13.25 9.16
CA THR A 206 -11.29 14.37 9.90
C THR A 206 -12.19 14.72 11.07
N GLY A 207 -11.70 14.50 12.29
CA GLY A 207 -12.38 14.87 13.52
C GLY A 207 -11.84 16.15 14.13
N ILE A 208 -12.67 16.83 14.92
CA ILE A 208 -12.25 17.96 15.75
C ILE A 208 -12.03 17.44 17.17
N SER A 209 -10.89 17.79 17.76
CA SER A 209 -10.52 17.31 19.09
C SER A 209 -11.55 17.71 20.15
N PHE A 210 -11.96 16.76 20.96
CA PHE A 210 -12.84 16.98 22.10
C PHE A 210 -12.22 17.91 23.18
N ALA A 211 -10.91 18.08 23.16
CA ALA A 211 -10.23 18.99 24.08
C ALA A 211 -10.56 20.48 23.86
N TYR A 212 -11.16 20.81 22.70
CA TYR A 212 -11.49 22.18 22.33
C TYR A 212 -12.92 22.32 21.83
N PRO A 213 -13.94 22.00 22.66
CA PRO A 213 -15.34 21.97 22.23
C PRO A 213 -15.87 23.37 21.82
N ASP A 214 -15.31 24.44 22.39
CA ASP A 214 -15.74 25.83 22.12
C ASP A 214 -15.25 26.36 20.76
N HIS A 215 -14.32 25.64 20.10
CA HIS A 215 -13.72 26.04 18.82
C HIS A 215 -14.16 25.20 17.61
N ILE A 216 -15.26 24.48 17.73
CA ILE A 216 -15.79 23.61 16.65
C ILE A 216 -16.11 24.45 15.40
N LYS A 217 -16.76 25.60 15.58
CA LYS A 217 -17.16 26.46 14.47
C LYS A 217 -15.97 27.02 13.72
N GLU A 218 -14.96 27.49 14.43
CA GLU A 218 -13.73 28.02 13.85
C GLU A 218 -12.96 26.94 13.10
N SER A 219 -12.87 25.76 13.68
CA SER A 219 -12.23 24.58 13.06
C SER A 219 -12.94 24.17 11.77
N LEU A 220 -14.26 24.10 11.78
CA LEU A 220 -15.05 23.81 10.58
C LEU A 220 -14.89 24.89 9.51
N THR A 221 -14.85 26.17 9.91
CA THR A 221 -14.63 27.30 8.99
C THR A 221 -13.25 27.20 8.34
N TYR A 222 -12.21 26.86 9.10
CA TYR A 222 -10.87 26.62 8.58
C TYR A 222 -10.83 25.46 7.60
N ILE A 223 -11.40 24.30 7.97
CA ILE A 223 -11.46 23.13 7.10
C ILE A 223 -12.20 23.47 5.81
N GLN A 224 -13.33 24.16 5.91
CA GLN A 224 -14.08 24.61 4.73
C GLN A 224 -13.25 25.52 3.83
N ALA A 225 -12.55 26.49 4.40
CA ALA A 225 -11.70 27.39 3.64
C ALA A 225 -10.59 26.63 2.90
N VAL A 226 -9.90 25.71 3.57
CA VAL A 226 -8.87 24.85 2.96
C VAL A 226 -9.42 24.04 1.78
N LEU A 227 -10.65 23.56 1.88
CA LEU A 227 -11.27 22.71 0.84
C LEU A 227 -11.89 23.51 -0.31
N THR A 228 -12.22 24.79 -0.11
CA THR A 228 -12.98 25.58 -1.09
C THR A 228 -12.24 26.79 -1.65
N ASP A 229 -11.19 27.27 -0.98
CA ASP A 229 -10.31 28.32 -1.48
C ASP A 229 -9.09 27.70 -2.18
N PRO A 230 -8.97 27.81 -3.51
CA PRO A 230 -7.83 27.22 -4.24
C PRO A 230 -6.48 27.79 -3.80
N THR A 231 -6.44 29.08 -3.43
CA THR A 231 -5.19 29.73 -3.00
C THR A 231 -4.73 29.18 -1.66
N LEU A 232 -5.65 29.05 -0.71
CA LEU A 232 -5.33 28.48 0.60
C LEU A 232 -4.99 27.01 0.50
N HIS A 233 -5.74 26.25 -0.30
CA HIS A 233 -5.43 24.83 -0.58
C HIS A 233 -4.02 24.67 -1.14
N HIS A 234 -3.69 25.50 -2.14
CA HIS A 234 -2.38 25.48 -2.79
C HIS A 234 -1.24 25.80 -1.80
N LEU A 235 -1.43 26.87 -1.03
CA LEU A 235 -0.46 27.28 -0.01
C LEU A 235 -0.18 26.18 1.02
N ILE A 236 -1.22 25.49 1.48
CA ILE A 236 -1.07 24.41 2.49
C ILE A 236 -0.43 23.17 1.88
N ARG A 237 -0.76 22.82 0.64
CA ARG A 237 -0.29 21.59 0.00
C ARG A 237 1.12 21.70 -0.57
N TYR A 238 1.44 22.84 -1.18
CA TYR A 238 2.69 23.03 -1.92
C TYR A 238 3.59 24.12 -1.34
N GLY A 239 3.02 25.02 -0.56
CA GLY A 239 3.74 26.14 0.01
C GLY A 239 3.76 27.38 -0.87
N ILE A 240 4.85 28.12 -0.84
CA ILE A 240 5.04 29.41 -1.51
C ILE A 240 5.98 29.18 -2.70
N GLU A 241 5.55 29.62 -3.88
CA GLU A 241 6.36 29.62 -5.09
C GLU A 241 7.64 30.45 -4.90
N GLY A 242 8.76 29.98 -5.42
CA GLY A 242 10.08 30.57 -5.26
C GLY A 242 10.72 30.34 -3.88
N VAL A 243 10.03 29.66 -2.95
CA VAL A 243 10.52 29.32 -1.61
C VAL A 243 10.49 27.82 -1.36
N HIS A 244 9.38 27.16 -1.71
CA HIS A 244 9.14 25.74 -1.45
C HIS A 244 9.06 24.92 -2.74
N TYR A 245 8.75 25.55 -3.86
CA TYR A 245 8.72 24.96 -5.19
C TYR A 245 8.93 26.06 -6.23
N GLU A 246 9.30 25.63 -7.43
CA GLU A 246 9.33 26.46 -8.63
C GLU A 246 8.40 25.83 -9.69
N LEU A 247 8.01 26.61 -10.70
CA LEU A 247 7.29 26.09 -11.87
C LEU A 247 8.26 26.12 -13.06
N ASP A 248 8.29 25.06 -13.85
CA ASP A 248 8.97 25.03 -15.13
C ASP A 248 8.21 25.83 -16.22
N GLU A 249 8.75 25.90 -17.43
CA GLU A 249 8.16 26.62 -18.56
C GLU A 249 6.78 26.05 -18.96
N ASP A 250 6.50 24.80 -18.63
CA ASP A 250 5.25 24.09 -18.89
C ASP A 250 4.25 24.21 -17.71
N GLY A 251 4.63 24.84 -16.60
CA GLY A 251 3.82 25.01 -15.41
C GLY A 251 3.80 23.79 -14.48
N ASN A 252 4.76 22.86 -14.61
CA ASN A 252 4.91 21.74 -13.70
C ASN A 252 5.74 22.13 -12.47
N TYR A 253 5.45 21.49 -11.34
CA TYR A 253 6.20 21.71 -10.12
C TYR A 253 7.58 21.07 -10.22
N VAL A 254 8.62 21.83 -9.93
CA VAL A 254 10.00 21.37 -9.75
C VAL A 254 10.48 21.74 -8.35
N ASN A 255 11.18 20.81 -7.69
CA ASN A 255 11.79 21.00 -6.37
C ASN A 255 13.24 21.41 -6.51
#